data_d41524142bbfe0e7dce866ee2d2b8889
#
_entry.id   d41524142bbfe0e7dce866ee2d2b8889
#
_cell.length_a   1.000
_cell.length_b   1.000
_cell.length_c   1.000
_cell.angle_alpha   90.00
_cell.angle_beta   90.00
_cell.angle_gamma   90.00
#
_symmetry.space_group_name_H-M   'P 1'
#
loop_
_entity.id
_entity.type
_entity.pdbx_description
1 polymer ?
#
loop_
_entity_poly.entity_id
_entity_poly.type
_entity_poly.pdbx_seq_one_letter_code
_entity_poly.pdbx_strand_id
1 'polypeptide(L)'
;MDYKVKNIESADFGDKEISLAETEMPGLMALRKEYASKQPLKGANILGCLHMTIQTAVLIETLTALGASVRWSSCNIFSTQDHAAAAIARKGIP
;
A
#
# COMPACT_ATOMS: atom_id res chain seq x y z
N MET A 1 -12.25 -13.99 -2.28
CA MET A 1 -11.19 -12.96 -2.34
C MET A 1 -11.17 -12.18 -1.03
N ASP A 2 -10.02 -12.00 -0.47
CA ASP A 2 -9.88 -11.34 0.84
C ASP A 2 -9.69 -9.82 0.71
N TYR A 3 -10.47 -9.20 -0.18
CA TYR A 3 -10.48 -7.76 -0.35
C TYR A 3 -11.83 -7.31 -0.90
N LYS A 4 -12.11 -6.01 -0.75
CA LYS A 4 -13.26 -5.38 -1.39
C LYS A 4 -12.83 -4.02 -1.93
N VAL A 5 -12.82 -3.88 -3.25
CA VAL A 5 -12.47 -2.64 -3.95
C VAL A 5 -13.51 -2.36 -5.02
N LYS A 6 -13.63 -1.09 -5.42
CA LYS A 6 -14.62 -0.67 -6.39
C LYS A 6 -14.40 -1.29 -7.77
N ASN A 7 -13.16 -1.33 -8.24
CA ASN A 7 -12.81 -1.86 -9.55
C ASN A 7 -11.37 -2.35 -9.58
N ILE A 8 -11.20 -3.67 -9.51
CA ILE A 8 -9.85 -4.28 -9.53
C ILE A 8 -9.14 -4.06 -10.87
N GLU A 9 -9.87 -3.81 -11.95
CA GLU A 9 -9.27 -3.56 -13.25
C GLU A 9 -8.51 -2.24 -13.31
N SER A 10 -8.68 -1.35 -12.35
CA SER A 10 -7.92 -0.12 -12.23
C SER A 10 -6.50 -0.33 -11.69
N ALA A 11 -6.11 -1.58 -11.35
CA ALA A 11 -4.83 -1.85 -10.71
C ALA A 11 -3.62 -1.44 -11.54
N ASP A 12 -3.66 -1.60 -12.87
CA ASP A 12 -2.53 -1.20 -13.73
C ASP A 12 -2.27 0.29 -13.65
N PHE A 13 -3.32 1.10 -13.68
CA PHE A 13 -3.20 2.53 -13.53
C PHE A 13 -2.68 2.89 -12.14
N GLY A 14 -3.17 2.21 -11.11
CA GLY A 14 -2.70 2.37 -9.74
C GLY A 14 -1.21 2.08 -9.60
N ASP A 15 -0.72 1.01 -10.21
CA ASP A 15 0.70 0.66 -10.16
C ASP A 15 1.58 1.75 -10.77
N LYS A 16 1.14 2.37 -11.88
CA LYS A 16 1.88 3.46 -12.50
C LYS A 16 1.95 4.68 -11.59
N GLU A 17 0.83 5.02 -10.95
CA GLU A 17 0.78 6.16 -10.03
C GLU A 17 1.61 5.91 -8.78
N ILE A 18 1.60 4.68 -8.26
CA ILE A 18 2.42 4.30 -7.11
C ILE A 18 3.91 4.47 -7.46
N SER A 19 4.34 4.02 -8.64
CA SER A 19 5.71 4.17 -9.07
C SER A 19 6.15 5.63 -9.13
N LEU A 20 5.26 6.52 -9.61
CA LEU A 20 5.54 7.96 -9.61
C LEU A 20 5.63 8.51 -8.18
N ALA A 21 4.70 8.13 -7.31
CA ALA A 21 4.69 8.61 -5.93
C ALA A 21 5.94 8.17 -5.17
N GLU A 22 6.46 6.98 -5.45
CA GLU A 22 7.70 6.50 -4.83
C GLU A 22 8.87 7.45 -5.09
N THR A 23 8.95 8.04 -6.27
CA THR A 23 10.02 9.00 -6.56
C THR A 23 9.91 10.30 -5.76
N GLU A 24 8.72 10.57 -5.25
CA GLU A 24 8.43 11.77 -4.46
C GLU A 24 8.45 11.52 -2.94
N MET A 25 8.76 10.30 -2.53
CA MET A 25 8.74 9.88 -1.12
C MET A 25 10.10 9.27 -0.72
N PRO A 26 11.18 10.05 -0.81
CA PRO A 26 12.53 9.51 -0.61
C PRO A 26 12.77 8.97 0.81
N GLY A 27 12.10 9.52 1.82
CA GLY A 27 12.24 9.01 3.19
C GLY A 27 11.75 7.58 3.34
N LEU A 28 10.56 7.27 2.82
CA LEU A 28 10.03 5.92 2.85
C LEU A 28 10.85 4.97 1.98
N MET A 29 11.31 5.44 0.82
CA MET A 29 12.14 4.61 -0.05
C MET A 29 13.49 4.29 0.59
N ALA A 30 14.08 5.24 1.32
CA ALA A 30 15.32 5.02 2.05
C ALA A 30 15.13 3.96 3.14
N LEU A 31 14.03 4.02 3.89
CA LEU A 31 13.71 3.02 4.91
C LEU A 31 13.51 1.64 4.30
N ARG A 32 12.79 1.57 3.18
CA ARG A 32 12.57 0.31 2.47
C ARG A 32 13.89 -0.30 2.03
N LYS A 33 14.76 0.50 1.43
CA LYS A 33 16.06 0.05 0.95
C LYS A 33 16.95 -0.43 2.10
N GLU A 34 16.97 0.30 3.21
CA GLU A 34 17.84 -0.02 4.34
C GLU A 34 17.39 -1.25 5.12
N TYR A 35 16.07 -1.41 5.32
CA TYR A 35 15.54 -2.40 6.25
C TYR A 35 14.83 -3.58 5.60
N ALA A 36 14.58 -3.57 4.29
CA ALA A 36 13.84 -4.66 3.66
C ALA A 36 14.49 -6.03 3.88
N SER A 37 15.81 -6.12 3.79
CA SER A 37 16.52 -7.38 4.00
C SER A 37 16.51 -7.83 5.46
N LYS A 38 16.39 -6.90 6.40
CA LYS A 38 16.40 -7.19 7.84
C LYS A 38 15.03 -7.58 8.38
N GLN A 39 13.96 -7.28 7.65
CA GLN A 39 12.59 -7.59 8.02
C GLN A 39 12.22 -7.17 9.45
N PRO A 40 12.41 -5.89 9.83
CA PRO A 40 12.20 -5.47 11.22
C PRO A 40 10.77 -5.59 11.70
N LEU A 41 9.79 -5.65 10.76
CA LEU A 41 8.38 -5.81 11.11
C LEU A 41 7.89 -7.25 10.94
N LYS A 42 8.79 -8.20 10.77
CA LYS A 42 8.41 -9.60 10.65
C LYS A 42 7.63 -10.04 11.90
N GLY A 43 6.46 -10.65 11.68
CA GLY A 43 5.57 -11.06 12.75
C GLY A 43 4.60 -9.98 13.22
N ALA A 44 4.75 -8.74 12.75
CA ALA A 44 3.78 -7.69 13.08
C ALA A 44 2.52 -7.83 12.25
N ASN A 45 1.36 -7.78 12.89
CA ASN A 45 0.06 -7.74 12.22
C ASN A 45 -0.47 -6.32 12.37
N ILE A 46 -0.62 -5.63 11.26
CA ILE A 46 -1.02 -4.22 11.25
C ILE A 46 -2.39 -4.07 10.60
N LEU A 47 -3.32 -3.49 11.35
CA LEU A 47 -4.60 -3.05 10.82
C LEU A 47 -4.57 -1.55 10.70
N GLY A 48 -4.66 -1.04 9.47
CA GLY A 48 -4.65 0.39 9.21
C GLY A 48 -6.02 0.90 8.77
N CYS A 49 -6.30 2.14 9.13
CA CYS A 49 -7.49 2.83 8.68
C CYS A 49 -7.12 4.28 8.39
N LEU A 50 -6.97 4.61 7.13
CA LEU A 50 -6.54 5.92 6.68
C LEU A 50 -7.02 6.11 5.24
N HIS A 51 -7.04 7.34 4.77
CA HIS A 51 -7.44 7.64 3.39
C HIS A 51 -6.64 6.80 2.39
N MET A 52 -7.35 6.07 1.53
CA MET A 52 -6.71 5.16 0.57
C MET A 52 -6.29 5.94 -0.68
N THR A 53 -5.20 6.65 -0.55
CA THR A 53 -4.59 7.41 -1.63
C THR A 53 -3.37 6.68 -2.17
N ILE A 54 -2.80 7.21 -3.26
CA ILE A 54 -1.57 6.67 -3.83
C ILE A 54 -0.44 6.72 -2.80
N GLN A 55 -0.34 7.81 -2.03
CA GLN A 55 0.70 7.94 -1.00
C GLN A 55 0.52 6.89 0.09
N THR A 56 -0.72 6.62 0.50
CA THR A 56 -1.01 5.56 1.47
C THR A 56 -0.64 4.20 0.89
N ALA A 57 -0.83 3.98 -0.40
CA ALA A 57 -0.40 2.73 -1.05
C ALA A 57 1.11 2.54 -0.94
N VAL A 58 1.90 3.59 -1.11
CA VAL A 58 3.35 3.53 -0.92
C VAL A 58 3.70 3.16 0.52
N LEU A 59 2.99 3.72 1.49
CA LEU A 59 3.17 3.36 2.91
C LEU A 59 2.86 1.88 3.14
N ILE A 60 1.73 1.39 2.65
CA ILE A 60 1.33 -0.01 2.80
C ILE A 60 2.38 -0.94 2.21
N GLU A 61 2.85 -0.65 1.00
CA GLU A 61 3.88 -1.47 0.36
C GLU A 61 5.19 -1.43 1.14
N THR A 62 5.51 -0.29 1.75
CA THR A 62 6.71 -0.18 2.58
C THR A 62 6.60 -1.05 3.83
N LEU A 63 5.46 -0.98 4.54
CA LEU A 63 5.23 -1.83 5.71
C LEU A 63 5.34 -3.31 5.34
N THR A 64 4.77 -3.71 4.22
CA THR A 64 4.82 -5.08 3.73
C THR A 64 6.25 -5.48 3.37
N ALA A 65 6.99 -4.60 2.70
CA ALA A 65 8.39 -4.85 2.35
C ALA A 65 9.27 -5.03 3.58
N LEU A 66 8.92 -4.40 4.70
CA LEU A 66 9.64 -4.55 5.97
C LEU A 66 9.20 -5.78 6.76
N GLY A 67 8.29 -6.56 6.26
CA GLY A 67 7.89 -7.84 6.83
C GLY A 67 6.52 -7.90 7.49
N ALA A 68 5.78 -6.80 7.57
CA ALA A 68 4.48 -6.77 8.23
C ALA A 68 3.40 -7.49 7.42
N SER A 69 2.44 -8.09 8.12
CA SER A 69 1.17 -8.52 7.55
C SER A 69 0.17 -7.38 7.73
N VAL A 70 -0.31 -6.82 6.64
CA VAL A 70 -1.11 -5.59 6.65
C VAL A 70 -2.51 -5.85 6.15
N ARG A 71 -3.51 -5.31 6.86
CA ARG A 71 -4.88 -5.18 6.38
C ARG A 71 -5.25 -3.70 6.46
N TRP A 72 -5.99 -3.22 5.49
CA TRP A 72 -6.26 -1.79 5.40
C TRP A 72 -7.71 -1.51 5.06
N SER A 73 -8.22 -0.41 5.59
CA SER A 73 -9.53 0.11 5.26
C SER A 73 -9.45 1.61 5.07
N SER A 74 -10.10 2.12 4.02
CA SER A 74 -10.23 3.56 3.86
C SER A 74 -11.20 4.12 4.90
N CYS A 75 -10.93 5.33 5.36
CA CYS A 75 -11.81 5.99 6.34
C CYS A 75 -12.87 6.88 5.68
N ASN A 76 -12.81 7.10 4.37
CA ASN A 76 -13.76 7.96 3.66
C ASN A 76 -13.82 7.59 2.17
N ILE A 77 -15.04 7.31 1.68
CA ILE A 77 -15.23 6.96 0.27
C ILE A 77 -14.89 8.11 -0.69
N PHE A 78 -15.03 9.34 -0.24
CA PHE A 78 -14.77 10.51 -1.08
C PHE A 78 -13.28 10.81 -1.21
N SER A 79 -12.45 10.33 -0.32
CA SER A 79 -11.00 10.49 -0.38
C SER A 79 -10.29 9.28 -0.99
N THR A 80 -11.01 8.18 -1.20
CA THR A 80 -10.42 6.95 -1.74
C THR A 80 -10.08 7.11 -3.22
N GLN A 81 -8.85 6.79 -3.56
CA GLN A 81 -8.42 6.65 -4.95
C GLN A 81 -8.57 5.18 -5.35
N ASP A 82 -9.60 4.86 -6.13
CA ASP A 82 -9.96 3.48 -6.43
C ASP A 82 -8.85 2.70 -7.11
N HIS A 83 -8.06 3.35 -7.96
CA HIS A 83 -6.93 2.70 -8.62
C HIS A 83 -5.80 2.34 -7.63
N ALA A 84 -5.61 3.15 -6.57
CA ALA A 84 -4.65 2.80 -5.52
C ALA A 84 -5.12 1.57 -4.75
N ALA A 85 -6.40 1.54 -4.37
CA ALA A 85 -6.99 0.39 -3.69
C ALA A 85 -6.90 -0.88 -4.54
N ALA A 86 -7.18 -0.77 -5.84
CA ALA A 86 -7.10 -1.90 -6.75
C ALA A 86 -5.68 -2.45 -6.87
N ALA A 87 -4.68 -1.57 -6.97
CA ALA A 87 -3.28 -1.99 -7.08
C ALA A 87 -2.83 -2.76 -5.83
N ILE A 88 -3.19 -2.28 -4.65
CA ILE A 88 -2.85 -2.96 -3.39
C ILE A 88 -3.56 -4.29 -3.26
N ALA A 89 -4.85 -4.34 -3.60
CA ALA A 89 -5.64 -5.58 -3.52
C ALA A 89 -5.09 -6.65 -4.47
N ARG A 90 -4.69 -6.26 -5.67
CA ARG A 90 -4.14 -7.19 -6.66
C ARG A 90 -2.84 -7.84 -6.17
N LYS A 91 -2.09 -7.17 -5.33
CA LYS A 91 -0.85 -7.71 -4.74
C LYS A 91 -1.12 -8.64 -3.56
N GLY A 92 -2.39 -8.87 -3.22
CA GLY A 92 -2.77 -9.78 -2.15
C GLY A 92 -2.82 -9.15 -0.77
N ILE A 93 -2.82 -7.83 -0.68
CA ILE A 93 -2.94 -7.11 0.58
C ILE A 93 -4.41 -6.75 0.80
N PRO A 94 -5.09 -7.36 1.80
CA PRO A 94 -6.52 -7.15 2.01
C PRO A 94 -6.87 -5.73 2.45
#